data_95e53ec3c6c1033e18d70c30bdfd517c
#
_entry.id   95e53ec3c6c1033e18d70c30bdfd517c
#
_cell.length_a   1.000
_cell.length_b   1.000
_cell.length_c   1.000
_cell.angle_alpha   90.00
_cell.angle_beta   90.00
_cell.angle_gamma   90.00
#
_symmetry.space_group_name_H-M   'P 1'
#
loop_
_entity.id
_entity.type
_entity.pdbx_description
1 polymer ?
#
loop_
_entity_poly.entity_id
_entity_poly.type
_entity_poly.pdbx_seq_one_letter_code
_entity_poly.pdbx_strand_id
1 'polypeptide(L)'
;RFKYSKVLSLIDNVSTTITSNITTVRMRRNLLARINQFAQYELCFDNQFHIGGESYNIKSTGFTISGVSDTVYFSDLRTKDATTGVLFLFSLEADNTAKVISSSFGTVDYMKGDIVINTANITSTVKPNDIIEVQAVPESNDVLARKELYLQFSVANSNFFMREDSIASGANTSGTRFNIQSSYTNGEKVRG
;
A
#
# COMPACT_ATOMS: atom_id res chain seq x y z
N ARG A 1 -9.98 -16.84 -1.91
CA ARG A 1 -9.37 -16.22 -3.08
C ARG A 1 -10.03 -14.87 -3.35
N PHE A 2 -9.26 -13.81 -3.34
CA PHE A 2 -9.70 -12.48 -3.76
C PHE A 2 -9.66 -12.41 -5.29
N LYS A 3 -10.79 -12.07 -5.92
CA LYS A 3 -10.88 -11.86 -7.36
C LYS A 3 -11.02 -10.38 -7.65
N TYR A 4 -9.99 -9.79 -8.20
CA TYR A 4 -9.91 -8.37 -8.54
C TYR A 4 -11.01 -7.93 -9.52
N SER A 5 -11.21 -8.67 -10.60
CA SER A 5 -12.23 -8.37 -11.60
C SER A 5 -13.65 -8.30 -11.03
N LYS A 6 -13.95 -9.13 -10.02
CA LYS A 6 -15.26 -9.08 -9.36
C LYS A 6 -15.47 -7.80 -8.55
N VAL A 7 -14.40 -7.29 -7.91
CA VAL A 7 -14.47 -6.03 -7.17
C VAL A 7 -14.65 -4.86 -8.12
N LEU A 8 -13.90 -4.81 -9.23
CA LEU A 8 -14.06 -3.79 -10.27
C LEU A 8 -15.50 -3.77 -10.79
N SER A 9 -16.03 -4.94 -11.17
CA SER A 9 -17.40 -5.06 -11.67
C SER A 9 -18.43 -4.58 -10.64
N LEU A 10 -18.22 -4.84 -9.35
CA LEU A 10 -19.13 -4.34 -8.32
C LEU A 10 -19.08 -2.82 -8.20
N ILE A 11 -17.89 -2.21 -8.27
CA ILE A 11 -17.73 -0.75 -8.21
C ILE A 11 -18.38 -0.10 -9.44
N ASP A 12 -18.09 -0.60 -10.64
CA ASP A 12 -18.61 -0.05 -11.91
C ASP A 12 -20.14 -0.13 -11.98
N ASN A 13 -20.73 -1.15 -11.37
CA ASN A 13 -22.19 -1.36 -11.36
C ASN A 13 -22.93 -0.59 -10.25
N VAL A 14 -22.23 0.14 -9.37
CA VAL A 14 -22.89 0.94 -8.32
C VAL A 14 -23.69 2.10 -8.92
N SER A 15 -23.16 2.72 -9.96
CA SER A 15 -23.82 3.83 -10.63
C SER A 15 -23.37 3.95 -12.09
N THR A 16 -24.29 4.26 -12.99
CA THR A 16 -23.99 4.56 -14.40
C THR A 16 -23.17 5.84 -14.59
N THR A 17 -23.00 6.64 -13.55
CA THR A 17 -22.16 7.85 -13.57
C THR A 17 -20.68 7.53 -13.35
N ILE A 18 -20.36 6.31 -12.92
CA ILE A 18 -18.97 5.86 -12.80
C ILE A 18 -18.54 5.37 -14.18
N THR A 19 -17.75 6.17 -14.88
CA THR A 19 -17.27 5.87 -16.25
C THR A 19 -15.96 5.10 -16.24
N SER A 20 -15.18 5.21 -15.18
CA SER A 20 -13.93 4.45 -15.02
C SER A 20 -13.58 4.32 -13.54
N ASN A 21 -12.90 3.23 -13.18
CA ASN A 21 -12.27 3.11 -11.89
C ASN A 21 -10.83 2.61 -12.03
N ILE A 22 -9.94 3.15 -11.19
CA ILE A 22 -8.55 2.72 -11.08
C ILE A 22 -8.35 2.21 -9.68
N THR A 23 -8.28 0.89 -9.54
CA THR A 23 -8.15 0.23 -8.25
C THR A 23 -6.78 -0.42 -8.12
N THR A 24 -6.08 -0.14 -7.04
CA THR A 24 -4.79 -0.77 -6.71
C THR A 24 -4.96 -1.70 -5.53
N VAL A 25 -4.50 -2.93 -5.67
CA VAL A 25 -4.48 -3.91 -4.58
C VAL A 25 -3.15 -3.82 -3.86
N ARG A 26 -3.20 -3.77 -2.53
CA ARG A 26 -2.02 -3.88 -1.67
C ARG A 26 -2.27 -4.96 -0.62
N MET A 27 -1.28 -5.80 -0.44
CA MET A 27 -1.29 -6.76 0.66
C MET A 27 -0.72 -6.10 1.90
N ARG A 28 -1.21 -6.47 3.07
CA ARG A 28 -0.69 -6.03 4.36
C ARG A 28 -0.51 -7.21 5.29
N ARG A 29 0.62 -7.24 5.96
CA ARG A 29 0.89 -8.12 7.09
C ARG A 29 1.35 -7.33 8.31
N ASN A 30 0.98 -7.81 9.47
CA ASN A 30 1.41 -7.24 10.75
C ASN A 30 2.57 -8.09 11.27
N LEU A 31 3.70 -7.44 11.50
CA LEU A 31 4.82 -7.99 12.23
C LEU A 31 4.65 -7.61 13.69
N LEU A 32 4.62 -8.58 14.58
CA LEU A 32 4.63 -8.36 16.03
C LEU A 32 6.08 -8.24 16.47
N ALA A 33 6.49 -7.04 16.88
CA ALA A 33 7.84 -6.77 17.30
C ALA A 33 8.09 -7.27 18.73
N ARG A 34 9.25 -7.88 18.95
CA ARG A 34 9.75 -8.20 20.31
C ARG A 34 10.53 -7.01 20.81
N ILE A 35 9.87 -6.19 21.62
CA ILE A 35 10.45 -4.94 22.10
C ILE A 35 11.62 -5.20 23.04
N ASN A 36 12.72 -4.44 22.84
CA ASN A 36 13.97 -4.52 23.60
C ASN A 36 14.65 -5.89 23.56
N GLN A 37 14.41 -6.67 22.49
CA GLN A 37 15.05 -7.96 22.28
C GLN A 37 15.64 -8.03 20.87
N PHE A 38 16.83 -8.62 20.76
CA PHE A 38 17.39 -8.95 19.45
C PHE A 38 16.61 -10.12 18.84
N ALA A 39 15.95 -9.90 17.73
CA ALA A 39 15.19 -10.91 17.02
C ALA A 39 15.35 -10.77 15.51
N GLN A 40 15.29 -11.88 14.83
CA GLN A 40 15.12 -11.97 13.37
C GLN A 40 13.65 -12.18 13.06
N TYR A 41 13.16 -11.60 11.97
CA TYR A 41 11.76 -11.73 11.59
C TYR A 41 11.63 -12.21 10.16
N GLU A 42 10.61 -13.01 9.92
CA GLU A 42 10.22 -13.50 8.60
C GLU A 42 8.74 -13.21 8.38
N LEU A 43 8.43 -12.67 7.20
CA LEU A 43 7.08 -12.33 6.77
C LEU A 43 6.83 -12.98 5.41
N CYS A 44 5.97 -14.00 5.39
CA CYS A 44 5.58 -14.68 4.17
C CYS A 44 4.22 -14.15 3.71
N PHE A 45 4.17 -13.54 2.54
CA PHE A 45 2.93 -13.06 1.94
C PHE A 45 2.24 -14.13 1.08
N ASP A 46 2.93 -15.22 0.77
CA ASP A 46 2.46 -16.34 -0.05
C ASP A 46 1.97 -15.91 -1.46
N ASN A 47 2.33 -14.72 -1.89
CA ASN A 47 1.99 -14.15 -3.20
C ASN A 47 3.21 -13.41 -3.72
N GLN A 48 3.51 -13.62 -5.01
CA GLN A 48 4.59 -12.92 -5.68
C GLN A 48 4.41 -11.40 -5.58
N PHE A 49 5.49 -10.71 -5.29
CA PHE A 49 5.50 -9.24 -5.25
C PHE A 49 5.72 -8.67 -6.63
N HIS A 50 5.05 -7.55 -6.91
CA HIS A 50 5.30 -6.79 -8.13
C HIS A 50 6.71 -6.23 -8.13
N ILE A 51 7.40 -6.41 -9.24
CA ILE A 51 8.76 -5.91 -9.46
C ILE A 51 8.66 -4.67 -10.35
N GLY A 52 8.49 -3.51 -9.73
CA GLY A 52 8.52 -2.22 -10.43
C GLY A 52 9.91 -1.86 -10.93
N GLY A 53 9.99 -0.98 -11.93
CA GLY A 53 11.28 -0.53 -12.49
C GLY A 53 12.20 0.17 -11.48
N GLU A 54 11.62 0.87 -10.51
CA GLU A 54 12.35 1.71 -9.54
C GLU A 54 12.50 1.08 -8.15
N SER A 55 12.08 -0.19 -7.94
CA SER A 55 12.02 -0.79 -6.60
C SER A 55 11.00 -0.08 -5.67
N TYR A 56 11.20 -0.12 -4.34
CA TYR A 56 10.36 0.56 -3.34
C TYR A 56 8.91 0.05 -3.29
N ASN A 57 8.72 -1.23 -3.55
CA ASN A 57 7.40 -1.86 -3.43
C ASN A 57 6.98 -2.06 -1.98
N ILE A 58 7.93 -2.48 -1.13
CA ILE A 58 7.68 -2.80 0.27
C ILE A 58 7.74 -1.53 1.11
N LYS A 59 6.76 -1.35 2.00
CA LYS A 59 6.69 -0.20 2.92
C LYS A 59 6.29 -0.66 4.30
N SER A 60 6.98 -0.15 5.32
CA SER A 60 6.64 -0.36 6.72
C SER A 60 6.03 0.88 7.36
N THR A 61 5.29 0.68 8.47
CA THR A 61 5.03 1.76 9.42
C THR A 61 6.29 2.06 10.23
N GLY A 62 6.34 3.24 10.87
CA GLY A 62 7.47 3.68 11.64
C GLY A 62 7.69 2.85 12.92
N PHE A 63 8.95 2.70 13.30
CA PHE A 63 9.40 2.08 14.54
C PHE A 63 10.75 2.66 14.96
N THR A 64 11.25 2.33 16.14
CA THR A 64 12.58 2.72 16.60
C THR A 64 13.43 1.48 16.87
N ILE A 65 14.74 1.61 16.65
CA ILE A 65 15.71 0.56 16.92
C ILE A 65 16.77 1.05 17.91
N SER A 66 17.41 0.12 18.58
CA SER A 66 18.52 0.44 19.49
C SER A 66 19.66 1.14 18.72
N GLY A 67 20.15 2.25 19.29
CA GLY A 67 21.23 3.04 18.74
C GLY A 67 20.80 4.10 17.70
N VAL A 68 19.51 4.22 17.38
CA VAL A 68 18.96 5.27 16.51
C VAL A 68 17.82 5.98 17.23
N SER A 69 17.95 7.30 17.39
CA SER A 69 16.93 8.12 18.06
C SER A 69 15.71 8.40 17.22
N ASP A 70 15.87 8.37 15.91
CA ASP A 70 14.83 8.75 14.97
C ASP A 70 13.86 7.60 14.71
N THR A 71 12.63 7.94 14.33
CA THR A 71 11.71 6.96 13.77
C THR A 71 12.22 6.49 12.43
N VAL A 72 12.35 5.17 12.28
CA VAL A 72 12.85 4.53 11.07
C VAL A 72 11.76 3.75 10.35
N TYR A 73 11.97 3.56 9.07
CA TYR A 73 11.13 2.82 8.14
C TYR A 73 12.02 1.90 7.32
N PHE A 74 11.46 0.84 6.77
CA PHE A 74 12.19 0.06 5.78
C PHE A 74 11.44 -0.01 4.44
N SER A 75 12.23 -0.14 3.39
CA SER A 75 11.77 -0.39 2.03
C SER A 75 12.76 -1.31 1.33
N ASP A 76 12.49 -1.67 0.09
CA ASP A 76 13.26 -2.62 -0.69
C ASP A 76 14.02 -1.96 -1.84
N LEU A 77 15.16 -2.53 -2.15
CA LEU A 77 15.96 -2.25 -3.34
C LEU A 77 16.21 -3.56 -4.07
N ARG A 78 15.83 -3.60 -5.34
CA ARG A 78 16.02 -4.78 -6.19
C ARG A 78 17.50 -5.03 -6.48
N THR A 79 17.93 -6.28 -6.44
CA THR A 79 19.24 -6.70 -6.91
C THR A 79 19.26 -6.85 -8.44
N LYS A 80 20.45 -7.05 -9.03
CA LYS A 80 20.61 -7.14 -10.49
C LYS A 80 19.86 -8.30 -11.13
N ASP A 81 19.67 -9.40 -10.42
CA ASP A 81 18.99 -10.60 -10.91
C ASP A 81 17.44 -10.50 -10.90
N ALA A 82 16.92 -9.38 -10.45
CA ALA A 82 15.51 -9.02 -10.48
C ALA A 82 14.54 -9.91 -9.66
N THR A 83 14.98 -11.06 -9.15
CA THR A 83 14.13 -11.98 -8.36
C THR A 83 14.24 -11.77 -6.87
N THR A 84 15.34 -11.16 -6.44
CA THR A 84 15.62 -10.85 -5.04
C THR A 84 15.90 -9.37 -4.82
N GLY A 85 15.80 -8.92 -3.59
CA GLY A 85 16.09 -7.57 -3.17
C GLY A 85 16.70 -7.51 -1.78
N VAL A 86 17.19 -6.34 -1.44
CA VAL A 86 17.72 -6.01 -0.12
C VAL A 86 16.76 -5.03 0.55
N LEU A 87 16.45 -5.25 1.81
CA LEU A 87 15.78 -4.24 2.63
C LEU A 87 16.79 -3.22 3.12
N PHE A 88 16.49 -1.96 2.99
CA PHE A 88 17.22 -0.88 3.61
C PHE A 88 16.38 -0.15 4.65
N LEU A 89 17.04 0.38 5.64
CA LEU A 89 16.44 1.14 6.73
C LEU A 89 16.72 2.63 6.52
N PHE A 90 15.71 3.46 6.69
CA PHE A 90 15.83 4.91 6.54
C PHE A 90 14.99 5.66 7.56
N SER A 91 15.39 6.89 7.87
CA SER A 91 14.58 7.87 8.58
C SER A 91 14.15 8.99 7.62
N LEU A 92 13.14 9.75 8.00
CA LEU A 92 12.72 10.94 7.27
C LEU A 92 13.23 12.18 7.98
N GLU A 93 13.91 13.05 7.26
CA GLU A 93 14.31 14.37 7.74
C GLU A 93 13.11 15.34 7.77
N ALA A 94 13.27 16.52 8.33
CA ALA A 94 12.19 17.49 8.49
C ALA A 94 11.57 17.97 7.15
N ASP A 95 12.33 17.86 6.06
CA ASP A 95 11.89 18.15 4.68
C ASP A 95 11.31 16.94 3.95
N ASN A 96 11.08 15.82 4.66
CA ASN A 96 10.68 14.51 4.14
C ASN A 96 11.70 13.83 3.23
N THR A 97 12.94 14.27 3.22
CA THR A 97 14.03 13.57 2.53
C THR A 97 14.39 12.29 3.27
N ALA A 98 14.56 11.20 2.54
CA ALA A 98 14.94 9.91 3.12
C ALA A 98 16.45 9.86 3.39
N LYS A 99 16.82 9.64 4.66
CA LYS A 99 18.20 9.41 5.10
C LYS A 99 18.40 7.92 5.36
N VAL A 100 19.26 7.28 4.58
CA VAL A 100 19.55 5.86 4.75
C VAL A 100 20.37 5.64 6.03
N ILE A 101 19.85 4.81 6.93
CA ILE A 101 20.49 4.39 8.19
C ILE A 101 21.26 3.09 8.00
N SER A 102 20.69 2.14 7.27
CA SER A 102 21.34 0.86 6.95
C SER A 102 20.93 0.41 5.54
N SER A 103 21.90 0.07 4.73
CA SER A 103 21.69 -0.45 3.36
C SER A 103 21.41 -1.96 3.30
N SER A 104 21.53 -2.67 4.43
CA SER A 104 21.37 -4.13 4.52
C SER A 104 20.64 -4.51 5.80
N PHE A 105 19.36 -4.14 5.86
CA PHE A 105 18.49 -4.45 7.00
C PHE A 105 17.85 -5.83 6.89
N GLY A 106 17.76 -6.38 5.68
CA GLY A 106 17.17 -7.68 5.40
C GLY A 106 17.20 -8.03 3.93
N THR A 107 16.46 -9.06 3.57
CA THR A 107 16.34 -9.56 2.18
C THR A 107 14.90 -9.76 1.79
N VAL A 108 14.65 -9.73 0.49
CA VAL A 108 13.33 -9.94 -0.13
C VAL A 108 13.47 -10.97 -1.23
N ASP A 109 12.57 -11.95 -1.25
CA ASP A 109 12.34 -12.84 -2.38
C ASP A 109 11.02 -12.44 -3.04
N TYR A 110 11.08 -11.76 -4.18
CA TYR A 110 9.89 -11.26 -4.87
C TYR A 110 9.04 -12.39 -5.45
N MET A 111 9.67 -13.49 -5.85
CA MET A 111 8.96 -14.62 -6.48
C MET A 111 8.15 -15.41 -5.45
N LYS A 112 8.66 -15.56 -4.24
CA LYS A 112 7.94 -16.23 -3.14
C LYS A 112 7.02 -15.27 -2.39
N GLY A 113 7.33 -13.98 -2.39
CA GLY A 113 6.67 -12.99 -1.55
C GLY A 113 7.11 -13.08 -0.09
N ASP A 114 8.39 -13.36 0.13
CA ASP A 114 8.99 -13.52 1.44
C ASP A 114 9.93 -12.36 1.77
N ILE A 115 9.85 -11.91 3.01
CA ILE A 115 10.70 -10.84 3.57
C ILE A 115 11.39 -11.40 4.80
N VAL A 116 12.71 -11.31 4.83
CA VAL A 116 13.51 -11.66 6.00
C VAL A 116 14.20 -10.41 6.51
N ILE A 117 13.94 -10.03 7.76
CA ILE A 117 14.60 -8.93 8.47
C ILE A 117 15.73 -9.53 9.30
N ASN A 118 16.93 -8.99 9.14
CA ASN A 118 18.09 -9.39 9.93
C ASN A 118 17.85 -9.13 11.41
N THR A 119 18.68 -9.73 12.26
CA THR A 119 18.59 -9.54 13.71
C THR A 119 18.67 -8.05 14.07
N ALA A 120 17.59 -7.53 14.64
CA ALA A 120 17.46 -6.15 15.06
C ALA A 120 16.85 -6.08 16.46
N ASN A 121 17.21 -5.06 17.23
CA ASN A 121 16.57 -4.74 18.51
C ASN A 121 15.61 -3.57 18.30
N ILE A 122 14.33 -3.87 18.21
CA ILE A 122 13.25 -2.89 18.07
C ILE A 122 12.90 -2.39 19.47
N THR A 123 12.90 -1.08 19.68
CA THR A 123 12.66 -0.47 20.99
C THR A 123 11.24 0.06 21.17
N SER A 124 10.60 0.50 20.09
CA SER A 124 9.17 0.88 20.09
C SER A 124 8.57 0.84 18.68
N THR A 125 7.26 0.92 18.58
CA THR A 125 6.52 1.01 17.32
C THR A 125 5.57 2.20 17.36
N VAL A 126 5.35 2.85 16.21
CA VAL A 126 4.37 3.94 16.09
C VAL A 126 2.93 3.41 16.21
N LYS A 127 2.69 2.17 15.77
CA LYS A 127 1.39 1.53 15.94
C LYS A 127 1.29 0.91 17.33
N PRO A 128 0.07 0.85 17.91
CA PRO A 128 -0.15 0.20 19.20
C PRO A 128 0.11 -1.31 19.12
N ASN A 129 0.28 -1.93 20.29
CA ASN A 129 0.46 -3.37 20.46
C ASN A 129 1.71 -3.94 19.78
N ASP A 130 2.79 -3.16 19.72
CA ASP A 130 4.08 -3.56 19.17
C ASP A 130 4.00 -4.05 17.71
N ILE A 131 3.05 -3.50 16.95
CA ILE A 131 2.79 -3.87 15.55
C ILE A 131 3.56 -2.95 14.61
N ILE A 132 4.27 -3.57 13.66
CA ILE A 132 4.78 -2.93 12.44
C ILE A 132 3.94 -3.46 11.28
N GLU A 133 3.16 -2.59 10.64
CA GLU A 133 2.40 -2.95 9.45
C GLU A 133 3.34 -2.91 8.25
N VAL A 134 3.38 -4.00 7.50
CA VAL A 134 4.18 -4.12 6.27
C VAL A 134 3.24 -4.29 5.10
N GLN A 135 3.41 -3.45 4.09
CA GLN A 135 2.60 -3.44 2.87
C GLN A 135 3.46 -3.77 1.66
N ALA A 136 2.89 -4.52 0.73
CA ALA A 136 3.49 -4.83 -0.56
C ALA A 136 2.41 -4.87 -1.65
N VAL A 137 2.76 -4.48 -2.87
CA VAL A 137 1.92 -4.63 -4.07
C VAL A 137 2.17 -6.02 -4.63
N PRO A 138 1.13 -6.85 -4.84
CA PRO A 138 1.30 -8.16 -5.47
C PRO A 138 1.56 -8.02 -6.97
N GLU A 139 2.20 -9.00 -7.58
CA GLU A 139 2.37 -9.07 -9.04
C GLU A 139 1.03 -9.29 -9.73
N SER A 140 0.20 -10.15 -9.18
CA SER A 140 -1.17 -10.35 -9.62
C SER A 140 -2.14 -9.62 -8.70
N ASN A 141 -3.07 -8.87 -9.28
CA ASN A 141 -4.16 -8.27 -8.50
C ASN A 141 -5.10 -9.33 -7.89
N ASP A 142 -5.08 -10.57 -8.38
CA ASP A 142 -5.77 -11.70 -7.77
C ASP A 142 -4.90 -12.29 -6.65
N VAL A 143 -5.32 -12.11 -5.40
CA VAL A 143 -4.56 -12.56 -4.23
C VAL A 143 -5.07 -13.92 -3.76
N LEU A 144 -4.14 -14.84 -3.53
CA LEU A 144 -4.39 -16.15 -2.93
C LEU A 144 -4.01 -16.11 -1.45
N ALA A 145 -4.88 -16.60 -0.58
CA ALA A 145 -4.56 -16.79 0.82
C ALA A 145 -4.65 -18.29 1.17
N ARG A 146 -3.73 -18.78 1.99
CA ARG A 146 -3.75 -20.15 2.51
C ARG A 146 -4.87 -20.37 3.52
N LYS A 147 -5.26 -19.30 4.23
CA LYS A 147 -6.42 -19.27 5.14
C LYS A 147 -7.53 -18.46 4.51
N GLU A 148 -8.74 -18.59 5.04
CA GLU A 148 -9.87 -17.76 4.59
C GLU A 148 -9.51 -16.28 4.66
N LEU A 149 -9.74 -15.58 3.56
CA LEU A 149 -9.51 -14.15 3.44
C LEU A 149 -10.83 -13.43 3.62
N TYR A 150 -10.95 -12.68 4.69
CA TYR A 150 -12.08 -11.78 4.90
C TYR A 150 -11.69 -10.38 4.44
N LEU A 151 -12.46 -9.85 3.50
CA LEU A 151 -12.35 -8.46 3.09
C LEU A 151 -13.36 -7.65 3.89
N GLN A 152 -12.87 -6.71 4.65
CA GLN A 152 -13.71 -5.75 5.36
C GLN A 152 -13.41 -4.36 4.83
N PHE A 153 -14.47 -3.63 4.50
CA PHE A 153 -14.36 -2.23 4.15
C PHE A 153 -14.16 -1.40 5.43
N SER A 154 -13.02 -0.73 5.55
CA SER A 154 -12.77 0.14 6.69
C SER A 154 -13.22 1.56 6.37
N VAL A 155 -14.43 1.93 6.79
CA VAL A 155 -14.98 3.27 6.58
C VAL A 155 -14.09 4.34 7.20
N ALA A 156 -13.53 4.09 8.38
CA ALA A 156 -12.66 5.03 9.09
C ALA A 156 -11.33 5.32 8.35
N ASN A 157 -10.86 4.39 7.50
CA ASN A 157 -9.63 4.52 6.72
C ASN A 157 -9.89 4.69 5.22
N SER A 158 -11.13 4.97 4.84
CA SER A 158 -11.52 5.16 3.45
C SER A 158 -11.83 6.62 3.17
N ASN A 159 -11.22 7.14 2.11
CA ASN A 159 -11.51 8.46 1.60
C ASN A 159 -12.07 8.33 0.19
N PHE A 160 -13.17 9.02 -0.06
CA PHE A 160 -13.82 9.06 -1.37
C PHE A 160 -13.65 10.46 -1.94
N PHE A 161 -13.01 10.53 -3.10
CA PHE A 161 -12.87 11.76 -3.86
C PHE A 161 -13.59 11.59 -5.18
N MET A 162 -14.60 12.42 -5.41
CA MET A 162 -15.24 12.53 -6.71
C MET A 162 -14.56 13.65 -7.49
N ARG A 163 -14.15 13.34 -8.70
CA ARG A 163 -13.56 14.29 -9.63
C ARG A 163 -14.41 14.34 -10.88
N GLU A 164 -14.80 15.54 -11.26
CA GLU A 164 -15.46 15.74 -12.54
C GLU A 164 -14.48 15.41 -13.69
N ASP A 165 -14.91 14.56 -14.59
CA ASP A 165 -14.11 14.23 -15.78
C ASP A 165 -14.41 15.27 -16.87
N SER A 166 -13.39 16.01 -17.30
CA SER A 166 -13.51 16.99 -18.36
C SER A 166 -13.07 16.37 -19.69
N ILE A 167 -14.02 16.18 -20.61
CA ILE A 167 -13.72 15.74 -21.96
C ILE A 167 -13.27 16.95 -22.78
N ALA A 168 -12.02 16.94 -23.26
CA ALA A 168 -11.55 17.94 -24.21
C ALA A 168 -12.27 17.75 -25.55
N SER A 169 -13.10 18.70 -25.95
CA SER A 169 -13.81 18.67 -27.24
C SER A 169 -13.17 19.63 -28.25
N GLY A 170 -12.57 19.08 -29.29
CA GLY A 170 -12.17 19.84 -30.50
C GLY A 170 -10.98 20.80 -30.32
N ALA A 171 -10.89 21.83 -31.16
CA ALA A 171 -9.79 22.79 -31.22
C ALA A 171 -9.72 23.80 -30.06
N ASN A 172 -10.69 23.80 -29.16
CA ASN A 172 -10.68 24.62 -27.96
C ASN A 172 -10.10 23.85 -26.78
N THR A 173 -9.05 24.38 -26.18
CA THR A 173 -8.37 23.84 -25.00
C THR A 173 -9.22 23.93 -23.71
N SER A 174 -10.39 24.54 -23.76
CA SER A 174 -11.38 24.53 -22.69
C SER A 174 -12.34 23.37 -22.93
N GLY A 175 -12.14 22.28 -22.19
CA GLY A 175 -13.06 21.14 -22.20
C GLY A 175 -14.49 21.56 -21.83
N THR A 176 -15.47 20.86 -22.41
CA THR A 176 -16.87 21.05 -22.03
C THR A 176 -17.07 20.57 -20.60
N ARG A 177 -17.33 21.46 -19.69
CA ARG A 177 -17.74 21.11 -18.32
C ARG A 177 -19.21 20.70 -18.36
N PHE A 178 -19.49 19.44 -18.12
CA PHE A 178 -20.84 19.02 -17.76
C PHE A 178 -21.07 19.37 -16.30
N ASN A 179 -21.77 20.45 -16.06
CA ASN A 179 -22.24 20.79 -14.72
C ASN A 179 -23.45 19.90 -14.44
N ILE A 180 -23.22 18.73 -13.87
CA ILE A 180 -24.32 17.90 -13.37
C ILE A 180 -24.74 18.55 -12.05
N GLN A 181 -25.75 19.42 -12.10
CA GLN A 181 -26.43 19.81 -10.88
C GLN A 181 -27.08 18.55 -10.30
N SER A 182 -26.63 18.18 -9.10
CA SER A 182 -27.25 17.09 -8.37
C SER A 182 -28.74 17.41 -8.21
N SER A 183 -29.60 16.62 -8.84
CA SER A 183 -31.05 16.71 -8.67
C SER A 183 -31.52 15.99 -7.40
N TYR A 184 -30.58 15.71 -6.49
CA TYR A 184 -30.89 15.05 -5.22
C TYR A 184 -30.49 15.95 -4.05
N THR A 185 -31.41 16.13 -3.10
CA THR A 185 -31.14 16.72 -1.79
C THR A 185 -31.53 15.69 -0.74
N ASN A 186 -30.62 15.40 0.18
CA ASN A 186 -30.80 14.38 1.24
C ASN A 186 -31.26 12.99 0.73
N GLY A 187 -30.79 12.59 -0.48
CA GLY A 187 -31.17 11.31 -1.06
C GLY A 187 -32.51 11.30 -1.82
N GLU A 188 -33.24 12.42 -1.84
CA GLU A 188 -34.47 12.58 -2.59
C GLU A 188 -34.24 13.38 -3.88
N LYS A 189 -34.90 12.96 -4.96
CA LYS A 189 -34.86 13.65 -6.24
C LYS A 189 -35.67 14.93 -6.18
N VAL A 190 -35.00 16.07 -6.30
CA VAL A 190 -35.66 17.37 -6.41
C VAL A 190 -36.02 17.60 -7.88
N ARG A 191 -37.31 17.66 -8.18
CA ARG A 191 -37.78 18.14 -9.49
C ARG A 191 -37.77 19.66 -9.49
N GLY A 192 -36.91 20.23 -10.34
CA GLY A 192 -36.98 21.65 -10.70
C GLY A 192 -38.06 21.84 -11.78
#